data_e9c515361f9b8726ed7b2e51b4613af2
#
_entry.id   e9c515361f9b8726ed7b2e51b4613af2
#
_cell.length_a   1.000
_cell.length_b   1.000
_cell.length_c   1.000
_cell.angle_alpha   90.00
_cell.angle_beta   90.00
_cell.angle_gamma   90.00
#
_symmetry.space_group_name_H-M   'P 1'
#
loop_
_entity.id
_entity.type
_entity.pdbx_description
1 polymer ?
#
loop_
_entity_poly.entity_id
_entity_poly.type
_entity_poly.pdbx_seq_one_letter_code
_entity_poly.pdbx_strand_id
1 'polypeptide(L)'
;MHTNRTQPKLNAKMGLIVTSILSLVNAGVGTVLAVKENLPSVTPVLTTGKPALEDFLTGNGTALSPPLYLCIITLLLILLAFQPKWPGMVGVVGLTILGVIFLLGEFVETNTYRVLNPVTFNLPVALVVLTEIILALLMIAFGVVAIVQQRKTHRQAAR
;
A
#
# COMPACT_ATOMS: atom_id res chain seq x y z
N MET A 1 12.04 -43.14 -12.43
CA MET A 1 12.69 -41.91 -11.96
C MET A 1 11.66 -40.78 -11.93
N HIS A 2 11.02 -40.54 -10.78
CA HIS A 2 10.11 -39.40 -10.60
C HIS A 2 10.95 -38.18 -10.25
N THR A 3 11.16 -37.28 -11.20
CA THR A 3 11.74 -35.96 -10.95
C THR A 3 10.72 -35.13 -10.20
N ASN A 4 10.86 -35.06 -8.87
CA ASN A 4 10.13 -34.12 -8.02
C ASN A 4 10.56 -32.70 -8.42
N ARG A 5 9.86 -32.10 -9.38
CA ARG A 5 9.97 -30.67 -9.66
C ARG A 5 9.38 -29.96 -8.45
N THR A 6 10.23 -29.59 -7.49
CA THR A 6 9.90 -28.61 -6.47
C THR A 6 9.66 -27.29 -7.18
N GLN A 7 8.40 -27.01 -7.49
CA GLN A 7 8.04 -25.66 -7.93
C GLN A 7 8.46 -24.68 -6.82
N PRO A 8 9.11 -23.56 -7.15
CA PRO A 8 9.46 -22.55 -6.18
C PRO A 8 8.14 -22.07 -5.56
N LYS A 9 7.91 -22.43 -4.30
CA LYS A 9 6.76 -21.91 -3.55
C LYS A 9 6.95 -20.39 -3.48
N LEU A 10 6.10 -19.65 -4.19
CA LEU A 10 6.08 -18.20 -4.10
C LEU A 10 6.02 -17.83 -2.62
N ASN A 11 7.05 -17.19 -2.11
CA ASN A 11 7.07 -16.76 -0.72
C ASN A 11 6.17 -15.54 -0.60
N ALA A 12 4.89 -15.76 -0.29
CA ALA A 12 3.87 -14.72 -0.23
C ALA A 12 4.27 -13.57 0.72
N LYS A 13 5.03 -13.88 1.79
CA LYS A 13 5.58 -12.87 2.68
C LYS A 13 6.56 -11.93 1.94
N MET A 14 7.44 -12.48 1.09
CA MET A 14 8.34 -11.65 0.28
C MET A 14 7.58 -10.85 -0.77
N GLY A 15 6.56 -11.44 -1.39
CA GLY A 15 5.66 -10.72 -2.30
C GLY A 15 5.01 -9.51 -1.62
N LEU A 16 4.50 -9.68 -0.40
CA LEU A 16 3.93 -8.59 0.39
C LEU A 16 4.95 -7.50 0.69
N ILE A 17 6.16 -7.87 1.13
CA ILE A 17 7.23 -6.90 1.43
C ILE A 17 7.60 -6.08 0.18
N VAL A 18 7.81 -6.76 -0.95
CA VAL A 18 8.17 -6.10 -2.22
C VAL A 18 7.06 -5.15 -2.68
N THR A 19 5.80 -5.59 -2.65
CA THR A 19 4.68 -4.71 -3.05
C THR A 19 4.53 -3.52 -2.11
N SER A 20 4.77 -3.68 -0.81
CA SER A 20 4.74 -2.57 0.16
C SER A 20 5.87 -1.56 -0.07
N ILE A 21 7.07 -2.03 -0.44
CA ILE A 21 8.18 -1.14 -0.82
C ILE A 21 7.82 -0.36 -2.09
N LEU A 22 7.27 -1.04 -3.10
CA LEU A 22 6.85 -0.39 -4.34
C LEU A 22 5.74 0.65 -4.10
N SER A 23 4.79 0.38 -3.19
CA SER A 23 3.77 1.34 -2.77
C SER A 23 4.39 2.58 -2.12
N LEU A 24 5.40 2.44 -1.23
CA LEU A 24 6.13 3.58 -0.68
C LEU A 24 6.87 4.40 -1.76
N VAL A 25 7.46 3.74 -2.74
CA VAL A 25 8.10 4.43 -3.88
C VAL A 25 7.05 5.20 -4.69
N ASN A 26 5.92 4.55 -5.00
CA ASN A 26 4.80 5.18 -5.70
C ASN A 26 4.24 6.38 -4.92
N ALA A 27 4.08 6.25 -3.60
CA ALA A 27 3.68 7.35 -2.71
C ALA A 27 4.66 8.52 -2.77
N GLY A 28 5.98 8.26 -2.83
CA GLY A 28 7.00 9.29 -3.02
C GLY A 28 6.84 10.03 -4.35
N VAL A 29 6.65 9.30 -5.45
CA VAL A 29 6.37 9.89 -6.77
C VAL A 29 5.07 10.68 -6.75
N GLY A 30 4.02 10.12 -6.15
CA GLY A 30 2.72 10.78 -5.98
C GLY A 30 2.83 12.07 -5.19
N THR A 31 3.59 12.08 -4.09
CA THR A 31 3.84 13.29 -3.27
C THR A 31 4.50 14.39 -4.11
N VAL A 32 5.56 14.06 -4.84
CA VAL A 32 6.27 15.04 -5.69
C VAL A 32 5.33 15.63 -6.74
N LEU A 33 4.55 14.78 -7.40
CA LEU A 33 3.59 15.21 -8.40
C LEU A 33 2.47 16.08 -7.79
N ALA A 34 1.91 15.63 -6.66
CA ALA A 34 0.84 16.34 -5.97
C ALA A 34 1.29 17.72 -5.44
N VAL A 35 2.52 17.83 -4.92
CA VAL A 35 3.08 19.11 -4.47
C VAL A 35 3.31 20.04 -5.67
N LYS A 36 3.83 19.53 -6.78
CA LYS A 36 4.06 20.31 -8.01
C LYS A 36 2.75 20.86 -8.59
N GLU A 37 1.71 20.07 -8.63
CA GLU A 37 0.39 20.42 -9.16
C GLU A 37 -0.54 21.06 -8.10
N ASN A 38 -0.05 21.20 -6.84
CA ASN A 38 -0.82 21.64 -5.67
C ASN A 38 -2.15 20.89 -5.52
N LEU A 39 -2.08 19.56 -5.45
CA LEU A 39 -3.22 18.65 -5.29
C LEU A 39 -3.31 18.15 -3.83
N PRO A 40 -3.92 18.92 -2.91
CA PRO A 40 -4.18 18.44 -1.55
C PRO A 40 -5.21 17.31 -1.57
N SER A 41 -5.30 16.54 -0.48
CA SER A 41 -6.35 15.54 -0.33
C SER A 41 -7.72 16.21 -0.24
N VAL A 42 -8.67 15.72 -1.03
CA VAL A 42 -10.07 16.18 -1.04
C VAL A 42 -10.98 14.99 -0.84
N THR A 43 -11.33 14.73 0.40
CA THR A 43 -12.31 13.71 0.74
C THR A 43 -13.64 14.36 1.11
N PRO A 44 -14.80 13.69 0.91
CA PRO A 44 -16.11 14.24 1.25
C PRO A 44 -16.26 14.65 2.71
N VAL A 45 -15.43 14.08 3.60
CA VAL A 45 -15.53 14.23 5.06
C VAL A 45 -14.44 15.15 5.63
N LEU A 46 -13.27 15.23 4.98
CA LEU A 46 -12.08 15.86 5.53
C LEU A 46 -11.37 16.68 4.44
N THR A 47 -11.81 17.90 4.23
CA THR A 47 -11.07 18.87 3.41
C THR A 47 -10.33 19.82 4.35
N THR A 48 -9.00 19.77 4.35
CA THR A 48 -8.20 20.61 5.26
C THR A 48 -8.03 22.03 4.78
N GLY A 49 -8.20 22.28 3.47
CA GLY A 49 -7.92 23.59 2.85
C GLY A 49 -6.44 23.99 2.85
N LYS A 50 -5.55 23.05 3.22
CA LYS A 50 -4.10 23.27 3.30
C LYS A 50 -3.44 23.05 1.94
N PRO A 51 -2.26 23.66 1.69
CA PRO A 51 -1.43 23.31 0.54
C PRO A 51 -1.00 21.83 0.59
N ALA A 52 -0.80 21.20 -0.57
CA ALA A 52 -0.51 19.77 -0.68
C ALA A 52 0.68 19.30 0.19
N LEU A 53 1.75 20.11 0.28
CA LEU A 53 2.91 19.77 1.12
C LEU A 53 2.57 19.78 2.61
N GLU A 54 1.83 20.78 3.09
CA GLU A 54 1.43 20.86 4.50
C GLU A 54 0.46 19.73 4.84
N ASP A 55 -0.47 19.42 3.95
CA ASP A 55 -1.42 18.33 4.12
C ASP A 55 -0.73 16.96 4.14
N PHE A 56 0.31 16.76 3.33
CA PHE A 56 1.16 15.57 3.40
C PHE A 56 1.87 15.43 4.75
N LEU A 57 2.46 16.51 5.26
CA LEU A 57 3.29 16.47 6.47
C LEU A 57 2.46 16.34 7.76
N THR A 58 1.34 17.04 7.84
CA THR A 58 0.58 17.21 9.10
C THR A 58 -0.91 16.92 8.99
N GLY A 59 -1.41 16.61 7.81
CA GLY A 59 -2.84 16.43 7.53
C GLY A 59 -3.19 15.04 7.03
N ASN A 60 -4.04 15.01 6.02
CA ASN A 60 -4.65 13.78 5.49
C ASN A 60 -3.86 13.14 4.34
N GLY A 61 -2.72 13.71 3.98
CA GLY A 61 -1.94 13.31 2.80
C GLY A 61 -2.16 14.23 1.62
N THR A 62 -1.84 13.75 0.44
CA THR A 62 -2.14 14.42 -0.82
C THR A 62 -3.17 13.62 -1.61
N ALA A 63 -3.66 14.18 -2.69
CA ALA A 63 -4.53 13.47 -3.61
C ALA A 63 -3.90 12.20 -4.24
N LEU A 64 -2.58 12.02 -4.15
CA LEU A 64 -1.82 10.96 -4.82
C LEU A 64 -0.93 10.17 -3.86
N SER A 65 -0.97 10.46 -2.56
CA SER A 65 -0.17 9.71 -1.58
C SER A 65 -0.77 9.81 -0.19
N PRO A 66 -0.62 8.74 0.63
CA PRO A 66 -1.01 8.77 2.03
C PRO A 66 -0.18 9.80 2.80
N PRO A 67 -0.66 10.26 3.96
CA PRO A 67 0.08 11.19 4.82
C PRO A 67 1.40 10.57 5.31
N LEU A 68 2.37 11.43 5.60
CA LEU A 68 3.73 11.03 6.01
C LEU A 68 3.74 10.00 7.14
N TYR A 69 2.87 10.16 8.14
CA TYR A 69 2.82 9.21 9.26
C TYR A 69 2.44 7.78 8.83
N LEU A 70 1.55 7.61 7.82
CA LEU A 70 1.24 6.29 7.26
C LEU A 70 2.42 5.72 6.47
N CYS A 71 3.19 6.54 5.77
CA CYS A 71 4.43 6.11 5.11
C CYS A 71 5.44 5.59 6.14
N ILE A 72 5.59 6.29 7.28
CA ILE A 72 6.47 5.86 8.39
C ILE A 72 5.96 4.54 9.00
N ILE A 73 4.66 4.43 9.26
CA ILE A 73 4.05 3.19 9.77
C ILE A 73 4.29 2.03 8.79
N THR A 74 4.11 2.25 7.48
CA THR A 74 4.37 1.25 6.45
C THR A 74 5.82 0.78 6.51
N LEU A 75 6.79 1.69 6.60
CA LEU A 75 8.21 1.36 6.72
C LEU A 75 8.49 0.52 7.97
N LEU A 76 7.95 0.90 9.13
CA LEU A 76 8.10 0.15 10.37
C LEU A 76 7.50 -1.26 10.27
N LEU A 77 6.34 -1.40 9.64
CA LEU A 77 5.70 -2.71 9.43
C LEU A 77 6.49 -3.57 8.44
N ILE A 78 7.12 -2.99 7.42
CA ILE A 78 8.06 -3.70 6.54
C ILE A 78 9.23 -4.24 7.36
N LEU A 79 9.85 -3.43 8.20
CA LEU A 79 10.96 -3.86 9.06
C LEU A 79 10.52 -4.97 10.03
N LEU A 80 9.34 -4.87 10.61
CA LEU A 80 8.77 -5.93 11.45
C LEU A 80 8.50 -7.20 10.63
N ALA A 81 8.00 -7.08 9.40
CA ALA A 81 7.73 -8.23 8.54
C ALA A 81 9.01 -9.05 8.23
N PHE A 82 10.20 -8.45 8.22
CA PHE A 82 11.45 -9.19 8.07
C PHE A 82 11.77 -10.06 9.29
N GLN A 83 11.26 -9.69 10.47
CA GLN A 83 11.57 -10.42 11.70
C GLN A 83 10.95 -11.83 11.71
N PRO A 84 11.58 -12.79 12.42
CA PRO A 84 10.99 -14.10 12.67
C PRO A 84 9.90 -14.05 13.74
N LYS A 85 9.12 -15.13 13.86
CA LYS A 85 8.13 -15.33 14.92
C LYS A 85 7.04 -14.25 14.95
N TRP A 86 6.65 -13.82 16.16
CA TRP A 86 5.52 -12.94 16.40
C TRP A 86 5.66 -11.54 15.81
N PRO A 87 6.81 -10.84 15.89
CA PRO A 87 6.95 -9.51 15.26
C PRO A 87 6.73 -9.56 13.74
N GLY A 88 7.24 -10.62 13.08
CA GLY A 88 7.02 -10.81 11.65
C GLY A 88 5.55 -11.00 11.30
N MET A 89 4.77 -11.68 12.16
CA MET A 89 3.32 -11.83 11.98
C MET A 89 2.60 -10.48 12.11
N VAL A 90 2.98 -9.66 13.10
CA VAL A 90 2.44 -8.29 13.26
C VAL A 90 2.71 -7.46 12.02
N GLY A 91 3.94 -7.51 11.48
CA GLY A 91 4.29 -6.82 10.24
C GLY A 91 3.42 -7.26 9.06
N VAL A 92 3.25 -8.58 8.86
CA VAL A 92 2.42 -9.13 7.78
C VAL A 92 0.96 -8.71 7.90
N VAL A 93 0.37 -8.83 9.09
CA VAL A 93 -1.03 -8.43 9.34
C VAL A 93 -1.19 -6.91 9.15
N GLY A 94 -0.28 -6.13 9.72
CA GLY A 94 -0.31 -4.67 9.60
C GLY A 94 -0.23 -4.19 8.15
N LEU A 95 0.71 -4.73 7.36
CA LEU A 95 0.82 -4.41 5.93
C LEU A 95 -0.42 -4.82 5.14
N THR A 96 -1.06 -5.94 5.49
CA THR A 96 -2.31 -6.37 4.85
C THR A 96 -3.45 -5.38 5.14
N ILE A 97 -3.56 -4.92 6.39
CA ILE A 97 -4.54 -3.90 6.80
C ILE A 97 -4.27 -2.58 6.07
N LEU A 98 -3.00 -2.16 5.99
CA LEU A 98 -2.64 -0.95 5.25
C LEU A 98 -2.99 -1.04 3.77
N GLY A 99 -2.82 -2.21 3.14
CA GLY A 99 -3.30 -2.43 1.77
C GLY A 99 -4.80 -2.16 1.61
N VAL A 100 -5.61 -2.57 2.59
CA VAL A 100 -7.06 -2.26 2.60
C VAL A 100 -7.30 -0.75 2.79
N ILE A 101 -6.57 -0.11 3.72
CA ILE A 101 -6.70 1.33 3.98
C ILE A 101 -6.33 2.14 2.74
N PHE A 102 -5.23 1.80 2.06
CA PHE A 102 -4.79 2.49 0.84
C PHE A 102 -5.80 2.32 -0.28
N LEU A 103 -6.31 1.10 -0.48
CA LEU A 103 -7.35 0.86 -1.49
C LEU A 103 -8.61 1.68 -1.22
N LEU A 104 -9.08 1.72 0.03
CA LEU A 104 -10.25 2.53 0.41
C LEU A 104 -9.96 4.02 0.26
N GLY A 105 -8.76 4.47 0.59
CA GLY A 105 -8.31 5.85 0.40
C GLY A 105 -8.46 6.31 -1.04
N GLU A 106 -8.00 5.50 -2.00
CA GLU A 106 -8.12 5.78 -3.43
C GLU A 106 -9.58 5.91 -3.90
N PHE A 107 -10.49 5.11 -3.35
CA PHE A 107 -11.93 5.19 -3.69
C PHE A 107 -12.67 6.36 -3.05
N VAL A 108 -12.17 6.88 -1.92
CA VAL A 108 -12.78 8.03 -1.24
C VAL A 108 -12.23 9.36 -1.77
N GLU A 109 -11.03 9.34 -2.37
CA GLU A 109 -10.38 10.54 -2.87
C GLU A 109 -11.09 11.09 -4.13
N THR A 110 -11.59 12.32 -4.05
CA THR A 110 -12.36 12.95 -5.15
C THR A 110 -11.52 13.12 -6.42
N ASN A 111 -10.21 13.35 -6.26
CA ASN A 111 -9.31 13.53 -7.41
C ASN A 111 -9.12 12.23 -8.20
N THR A 112 -9.30 11.05 -7.60
CA THR A 112 -9.30 9.76 -8.31
C THR A 112 -10.38 9.73 -9.40
N TYR A 113 -11.55 10.26 -9.13
CA TYR A 113 -12.64 10.34 -10.14
C TYR A 113 -12.37 11.36 -11.23
N ARG A 114 -11.66 12.45 -10.92
CA ARG A 114 -11.24 13.45 -11.93
C ARG A 114 -10.28 12.87 -12.95
N VAL A 115 -9.45 11.91 -12.56
CA VAL A 115 -8.53 11.21 -13.46
C VAL A 115 -9.28 10.40 -14.52
N LEU A 116 -10.48 9.92 -14.20
CA LEU A 116 -11.33 9.16 -15.13
C LEU A 116 -12.16 10.07 -16.07
N ASN A 117 -12.18 11.37 -15.84
CA ASN A 117 -12.91 12.31 -16.67
C ASN A 117 -12.04 12.75 -17.88
N PRO A 118 -12.51 12.51 -19.14
CA PRO A 118 -11.73 12.87 -20.34
C PRO A 118 -11.31 14.33 -20.42
N VAL A 119 -12.06 15.26 -19.81
CA VAL A 119 -11.77 16.71 -19.85
C VAL A 119 -10.65 17.09 -18.91
N THR A 120 -10.48 16.38 -17.80
CA THR A 120 -9.47 16.64 -16.75
C THR A 120 -8.37 15.59 -16.69
N PHE A 121 -8.33 14.71 -17.69
CA PHE A 121 -7.39 13.58 -17.73
C PHE A 121 -5.94 14.08 -17.71
N ASN A 122 -5.19 13.54 -16.73
CA ASN A 122 -3.75 13.79 -16.59
C ASN A 122 -3.05 12.44 -16.50
N LEU A 123 -2.32 12.05 -17.54
CA LEU A 123 -1.68 10.74 -17.65
C LEU A 123 -0.73 10.42 -16.49
N PRO A 124 0.21 11.28 -16.07
CA PRO A 124 1.04 11.06 -14.88
C PRO A 124 0.23 10.75 -13.62
N VAL A 125 -0.81 11.53 -13.36
CA VAL A 125 -1.71 11.33 -12.20
C VAL A 125 -2.43 9.98 -12.31
N ALA A 126 -2.97 9.67 -13.49
CA ALA A 126 -3.65 8.40 -13.73
C ALA A 126 -2.73 7.19 -13.50
N LEU A 127 -1.48 7.27 -13.93
CA LEU A 127 -0.50 6.19 -13.73
C LEU A 127 -0.19 5.97 -12.24
N VAL A 128 -0.02 7.04 -11.45
CA VAL A 128 0.21 6.93 -10.00
C VAL A 128 -0.97 6.27 -9.30
N VAL A 129 -2.20 6.75 -9.57
CA VAL A 129 -3.43 6.20 -8.98
C VAL A 129 -3.64 4.73 -9.35
N LEU A 130 -3.55 4.38 -10.63
CA LEU A 130 -3.72 2.99 -11.08
C LEU A 130 -2.66 2.07 -10.51
N THR A 131 -1.40 2.53 -10.43
CA THR A 131 -0.32 1.77 -9.82
C THR A 131 -0.61 1.52 -8.34
N GLU A 132 -1.08 2.52 -7.59
CA GLU A 132 -1.39 2.34 -6.16
C GLU A 132 -2.54 1.36 -5.95
N ILE A 133 -3.61 1.43 -6.74
CA ILE A 133 -4.72 0.47 -6.69
C ILE A 133 -4.21 -0.97 -6.91
N ILE A 134 -3.36 -1.18 -7.92
CA ILE A 134 -2.79 -2.51 -8.21
C ILE A 134 -1.91 -2.97 -7.04
N LEU A 135 -1.04 -2.12 -6.52
CA LEU A 135 -0.15 -2.45 -5.40
C LEU A 135 -0.94 -2.75 -4.13
N ALA A 136 -1.97 -1.98 -3.81
CA ALA A 136 -2.84 -2.22 -2.66
C ALA A 136 -3.56 -3.58 -2.77
N LEU A 137 -4.09 -3.92 -3.94
CA LEU A 137 -4.69 -5.25 -4.20
C LEU A 137 -3.67 -6.38 -4.03
N LEU A 138 -2.44 -6.21 -4.53
CA LEU A 138 -1.37 -7.18 -4.36
C LEU A 138 -0.93 -7.30 -2.90
N MET A 139 -0.88 -6.20 -2.13
CA MET A 139 -0.61 -6.24 -0.70
C MET A 139 -1.66 -7.08 0.05
N ILE A 140 -2.94 -6.89 -0.27
CA ILE A 140 -4.03 -7.67 0.32
C ILE A 140 -3.89 -9.16 -0.05
N ALA A 141 -3.71 -9.45 -1.34
CA ALA A 141 -3.63 -10.82 -1.83
C ALA A 141 -2.44 -11.58 -1.21
N PHE A 142 -1.22 -11.03 -1.30
CA PHE A 142 -0.03 -11.64 -0.71
C PHE A 142 -0.12 -11.72 0.82
N GLY A 143 -0.69 -10.71 1.46
CA GLY A 143 -0.88 -10.68 2.91
C GLY A 143 -1.79 -11.80 3.40
N VAL A 144 -2.96 -11.96 2.79
CA VAL A 144 -3.89 -13.05 3.12
C VAL A 144 -3.23 -14.42 2.93
N VAL A 145 -2.54 -14.64 1.81
CA VAL A 145 -1.83 -15.91 1.56
C VAL A 145 -0.74 -16.14 2.61
N ALA A 146 0.05 -15.12 2.96
CA ALA A 146 1.10 -15.22 3.96
C ALA A 146 0.54 -15.57 5.35
N ILE A 147 -0.56 -14.95 5.77
CA ILE A 147 -1.23 -15.25 7.05
C ILE A 147 -1.72 -16.70 7.08
N VAL A 148 -2.35 -17.18 6.01
CA VAL A 148 -2.83 -18.56 5.92
C VAL A 148 -1.68 -19.57 5.96
N GLN A 149 -0.58 -19.30 5.26
CA GLN A 149 0.61 -20.15 5.26
C GLN A 149 1.23 -20.25 6.67
N GLN A 150 1.38 -19.14 7.38
CA GLN A 150 1.95 -19.12 8.72
C GLN A 150 1.08 -19.91 9.72
N ARG A 151 -0.25 -19.76 9.65
CA ARG A 151 -1.16 -20.53 10.51
C ARG A 151 -1.05 -22.04 10.31
N LYS A 152 -0.89 -22.50 9.06
CA LYS A 152 -0.72 -23.94 8.74
C LYS A 152 0.57 -24.50 9.35
N THR A 153 1.67 -23.74 9.24
CA THR A 153 2.98 -24.14 9.79
C THR A 153 2.92 -24.27 11.31
N HIS A 154 2.29 -23.33 12.02
CA HIS A 154 2.13 -23.41 13.48
C HIS A 154 1.29 -24.62 13.93
N ARG A 155 0.23 -24.97 13.21
CA ARG A 155 -0.59 -26.15 13.52
C ARG A 155 0.15 -27.48 13.32
N GLN A 156 1.06 -27.55 12.35
CA GLN A 156 1.87 -28.73 12.10
C GLN A 156 2.96 -28.94 13.16
N ALA A 157 3.52 -27.85 13.69
CA ALA A 157 4.54 -27.89 14.74
C ALA A 157 3.96 -28.24 16.14
N ALA A 158 2.66 -28.07 16.32
CA ALA A 158 1.95 -28.40 17.59
C ALA A 158 1.36 -29.81 17.65
N ARG A 159 1.51 -30.60 16.59
CA ARG A 159 1.17 -32.04 16.51
C ARG A 159 2.39 -32.90 16.59
#